data_8224cc470e4eeac205167c2f194a0a3e
#
_entry.id   8224cc470e4eeac205167c2f194a0a3e
#
_cell.length_a   1.000
_cell.length_b   1.000
_cell.length_c   1.000
_cell.angle_alpha   90.00
_cell.angle_beta   90.00
_cell.angle_gamma   90.00
#
_symmetry.space_group_name_H-M   'P 1'
#
loop_
_entity.id
_entity.type
_entity.pdbx_description
1 polymer ?
#
loop_
_entity_poly.entity_id
_entity_poly.type
_entity_poly.pdbx_seq_one_letter_code
_entity_poly.pdbx_strand_id
1 'polypeptide(L)'
;RWEALVDQVISDIEQQFPLQQVIGLGHSFGSLLTLMAAYKKPQLFSQVIIMDPPFVIGSKAFLFEALQKLGSKSIEKLTPAAVTVKRRDHWESIEQASQALRPNRIFKDFDEQCFADFIACGLKSDSTRNGVTLTIPKHTEAEIFRTVPAWWWRTPRKAPDIPIHVLTAKDSHFYKQ
;
A
#
# COMPACT_ATOMS: atom_id res chain seq x y z
N ARG A 1 -12.61 4.06 2.80
CA ARG A 1 -12.68 3.81 1.34
C ARG A 1 -11.40 4.38 0.70
N TRP A 2 -10.98 3.84 -0.44
CA TRP A 2 -9.77 4.27 -1.15
C TRP A 2 -9.81 5.74 -1.56
N GLU A 3 -10.99 6.23 -1.97
CA GLU A 3 -11.16 7.64 -2.31
C GLU A 3 -10.78 8.57 -1.15
N ALA A 4 -11.15 8.21 0.08
CA ALA A 4 -10.79 9.02 1.24
C ALA A 4 -9.27 9.06 1.50
N LEU A 5 -8.56 7.95 1.22
CA LEU A 5 -7.09 7.92 1.30
C LEU A 5 -6.46 8.75 0.18
N VAL A 6 -7.02 8.73 -1.01
CA VAL A 6 -6.58 9.59 -2.12
C VAL A 6 -6.81 11.07 -1.78
N ASP A 7 -7.95 11.40 -1.19
CA ASP A 7 -8.25 12.77 -0.76
C ASP A 7 -7.31 13.24 0.34
N GLN A 8 -6.92 12.35 1.25
CA GLN A 8 -5.92 12.65 2.27
C GLN A 8 -4.56 12.97 1.63
N VAL A 9 -4.08 12.12 0.71
CA VAL A 9 -2.83 12.37 -0.02
C VAL A 9 -2.86 13.73 -0.73
N ILE A 10 -3.95 14.05 -1.40
CA ILE A 10 -4.14 15.33 -2.09
C ILE A 10 -4.09 16.49 -1.08
N SER A 11 -4.84 16.38 0.01
CA SER A 11 -4.87 17.40 1.06
C SER A 11 -3.50 17.64 1.68
N ASP A 12 -2.76 16.57 1.97
CA ASP A 12 -1.42 16.66 2.55
C ASP A 12 -0.44 17.36 1.59
N ILE A 13 -0.51 17.08 0.28
CA ILE A 13 0.30 17.75 -0.73
C ILE A 13 -0.06 19.24 -0.79
N GLU A 14 -1.34 19.58 -0.84
CA GLU A 14 -1.81 20.97 -0.92
C GLU A 14 -1.40 21.80 0.31
N GLN A 15 -1.38 21.17 1.50
CA GLN A 15 -1.01 21.82 2.75
C GLN A 15 0.51 21.98 2.89
N GLN A 16 1.28 20.96 2.53
CA GLN A 16 2.73 20.97 2.73
C GLN A 16 3.49 21.67 1.62
N PHE A 17 2.95 21.66 0.40
CA PHE A 17 3.58 22.23 -0.80
C PHE A 17 2.62 23.16 -1.55
N PRO A 18 2.14 24.23 -0.91
CA PRO A 18 1.22 25.16 -1.55
C PRO A 18 1.87 25.79 -2.78
N LEU A 19 1.15 25.81 -3.91
CA LEU A 19 1.57 26.39 -5.17
C LEU A 19 2.80 25.74 -5.83
N GLN A 20 3.19 24.54 -5.40
CA GLN A 20 4.30 23.80 -5.99
C GLN A 20 3.81 22.46 -6.53
N GLN A 21 4.40 22.04 -7.64
CA GLN A 21 4.22 20.67 -8.12
C GLN A 21 5.25 19.76 -7.44
N VAL A 22 4.79 18.55 -7.10
CA VAL A 22 5.64 17.52 -6.50
C VAL A 22 5.94 16.38 -7.47
N ILE A 23 7.00 15.63 -7.23
CA ILE A 23 7.22 14.33 -7.85
C ILE A 23 6.49 13.29 -6.99
N GLY A 24 5.46 12.65 -7.56
CA GLY A 24 4.75 11.58 -6.87
C GLY A 24 5.53 10.27 -6.95
N LEU A 25 5.97 9.74 -5.80
CA LEU A 25 6.65 8.45 -5.72
C LEU A 25 5.83 7.49 -4.85
N GLY A 26 5.44 6.37 -5.41
CA GLY A 26 4.66 5.37 -4.68
C GLY A 26 5.13 3.94 -4.95
N HIS A 27 5.13 3.10 -3.91
CA HIS A 27 5.43 1.68 -4.00
C HIS A 27 4.22 0.86 -3.57
N SER A 28 3.93 -0.23 -4.26
CA SER A 28 2.85 -1.17 -3.94
C SER A 28 1.51 -0.44 -3.70
N PHE A 29 0.94 -0.50 -2.51
CA PHE A 29 -0.25 0.24 -2.10
C PHE A 29 -0.13 1.76 -2.36
N GLY A 30 1.01 2.36 -2.00
CA GLY A 30 1.27 3.78 -2.24
C GLY A 30 1.30 4.13 -3.73
N SER A 31 1.69 3.21 -4.61
CA SER A 31 1.67 3.42 -6.06
C SER A 31 0.26 3.63 -6.60
N LEU A 32 -0.72 2.87 -6.09
CA LEU A 32 -2.12 3.05 -6.46
C LEU A 32 -2.67 4.38 -5.97
N LEU A 33 -2.37 4.76 -4.72
CA LEU A 33 -2.82 6.05 -4.17
C LEU A 33 -2.24 7.22 -4.94
N THR A 34 -0.92 7.20 -5.21
CA THR A 34 -0.24 8.26 -5.97
C THR A 34 -0.82 8.37 -7.38
N LEU A 35 -1.04 7.24 -8.06
CA LEU A 35 -1.61 7.23 -9.39
C LEU A 35 -3.06 7.76 -9.39
N MET A 36 -3.89 7.31 -8.46
CA MET A 36 -5.28 7.78 -8.33
C MET A 36 -5.33 9.28 -7.99
N ALA A 37 -4.42 9.78 -7.15
CA ALA A 37 -4.30 11.20 -6.84
C ALA A 37 -3.92 12.02 -8.08
N ALA A 38 -2.96 11.53 -8.88
CA ALA A 38 -2.54 12.16 -10.13
C ALA A 38 -3.67 12.22 -11.17
N TYR A 39 -4.49 11.19 -11.26
CA TYR A 39 -5.69 11.23 -12.12
C TYR A 39 -6.75 12.21 -11.60
N LYS A 40 -6.86 12.40 -10.29
CA LYS A 40 -7.85 13.29 -9.68
C LYS A 40 -7.43 14.75 -9.71
N LYS A 41 -6.14 15.03 -9.46
CA LYS A 41 -5.55 16.38 -9.45
C LYS A 41 -4.16 16.38 -10.11
N PRO A 42 -4.07 16.23 -11.44
CA PRO A 42 -2.80 16.15 -12.14
C PRO A 42 -1.94 17.41 -11.96
N GLN A 43 -2.54 18.55 -11.76
CA GLN A 43 -1.83 19.82 -11.57
C GLN A 43 -0.93 19.86 -10.32
N LEU A 44 -1.11 18.95 -9.37
CA LEU A 44 -0.25 18.84 -8.20
C LEU A 44 1.09 18.15 -8.49
N PHE A 45 1.20 17.46 -9.62
CA PHE A 45 2.35 16.63 -9.93
C PHE A 45 3.10 17.13 -11.16
N SER A 46 4.43 17.19 -11.08
CA SER A 46 5.28 17.36 -12.25
C SER A 46 5.52 16.05 -12.99
N GLN A 47 5.56 14.94 -12.26
CA GLN A 47 5.62 13.57 -12.77
C GLN A 47 5.24 12.59 -11.67
N VAL A 48 4.97 11.35 -12.05
CA VAL A 48 4.65 10.25 -11.13
C VAL A 48 5.50 9.02 -11.42
N ILE A 49 6.06 8.42 -10.38
CA ILE A 49 6.84 7.18 -10.42
C ILE A 49 6.12 6.16 -9.55
N ILE A 50 5.60 5.11 -10.17
CA ILE A 50 4.90 4.02 -9.47
C ILE A 50 5.74 2.74 -9.54
N MET A 51 6.01 2.15 -8.37
CA MET A 51 6.86 0.98 -8.24
C MET A 51 6.00 -0.21 -7.82
N ASP A 52 6.09 -1.26 -8.61
CA ASP A 52 5.43 -2.55 -8.39
C ASP A 52 3.93 -2.45 -7.98
N PRO A 53 3.11 -1.71 -8.74
CA PRO A 53 1.71 -1.48 -8.41
C PRO A 53 0.91 -2.79 -8.45
N PRO A 54 0.11 -3.13 -7.42
CA PRO A 54 -0.69 -4.36 -7.38
C PRO A 54 -1.96 -4.21 -8.21
N PHE A 55 -1.85 -4.07 -9.51
CA PHE A 55 -2.98 -3.93 -10.42
C PHE A 55 -3.82 -5.20 -10.49
N VAL A 56 -5.10 -5.08 -10.23
CA VAL A 56 -6.09 -6.13 -10.51
C VAL A 56 -6.89 -5.72 -11.74
N ILE A 57 -6.51 -6.26 -12.91
CA ILE A 57 -7.04 -5.87 -14.22
C ILE A 57 -7.66 -7.05 -14.96
N GLY A 58 -8.34 -6.78 -16.07
CA GLY A 58 -8.95 -7.81 -16.94
C GLY A 58 -10.07 -8.59 -16.24
N SER A 59 -10.23 -9.86 -16.62
CA SER A 59 -11.28 -10.74 -16.05
C SER A 59 -11.14 -10.94 -14.54
N LYS A 60 -9.93 -10.91 -14.01
CA LYS A 60 -9.68 -11.00 -12.56
C LYS A 60 -10.31 -9.84 -11.79
N ALA A 61 -10.35 -8.64 -12.37
CA ALA A 61 -10.96 -7.48 -11.74
C ALA A 61 -12.47 -7.65 -11.53
N PHE A 62 -13.15 -8.25 -12.50
CA PHE A 62 -14.60 -8.55 -12.39
C PHE A 62 -14.89 -9.55 -11.28
N LEU A 63 -14.12 -10.64 -11.23
CA LEU A 63 -14.27 -11.64 -10.19
C LEU A 63 -13.99 -11.03 -8.80
N PHE A 64 -12.91 -10.27 -8.68
CA PHE A 64 -12.51 -9.65 -7.43
C PHE A 64 -13.59 -8.69 -6.92
N GLU A 65 -14.11 -7.84 -7.79
CA GLU A 65 -15.20 -6.90 -7.46
C GLU A 65 -16.49 -7.63 -7.05
N ALA A 66 -16.86 -8.71 -7.76
CA ALA A 66 -18.02 -9.52 -7.39
C ALA A 66 -17.87 -10.12 -5.98
N LEU A 67 -16.69 -10.66 -5.67
CA LEU A 67 -16.40 -11.21 -4.35
C LEU A 67 -16.41 -10.12 -3.25
N GLN A 68 -15.93 -8.92 -3.55
CA GLN A 68 -16.01 -7.78 -2.64
C GLN A 68 -17.47 -7.39 -2.34
N LYS A 69 -18.32 -7.28 -3.36
CA LYS A 69 -19.75 -6.93 -3.22
C LYS A 69 -20.55 -7.98 -2.44
N LEU A 70 -20.22 -9.24 -2.63
CA LEU A 70 -20.85 -10.35 -1.92
C LEU A 70 -20.35 -10.52 -0.47
N GLY A 71 -19.35 -9.73 -0.04
CA GLY A 71 -18.75 -9.87 1.28
C GLY A 71 -18.12 -11.25 1.51
N SER A 72 -17.70 -11.90 0.43
CA SER A 72 -17.27 -13.30 0.46
C SER A 72 -15.95 -13.49 1.21
N LYS A 73 -15.92 -14.45 2.16
CA LYS A 73 -14.67 -14.92 2.77
C LYS A 73 -13.66 -15.46 1.75
N SER A 74 -14.10 -15.73 0.53
CA SER A 74 -13.22 -16.15 -0.58
C SER A 74 -12.21 -15.07 -0.98
N ILE A 75 -12.50 -13.79 -0.74
CA ILE A 75 -11.55 -12.70 -1.00
C ILE A 75 -10.30 -12.82 -0.13
N GLU A 76 -10.44 -13.38 1.08
CA GLU A 76 -9.32 -13.62 1.98
C GLU A 76 -8.35 -14.68 1.44
N LYS A 77 -8.83 -15.60 0.59
CA LYS A 77 -7.99 -16.62 -0.06
C LYS A 77 -7.25 -16.05 -1.27
N LEU A 78 -7.76 -14.96 -1.86
CA LEU A 78 -7.17 -14.30 -3.02
C LEU A 78 -6.21 -13.18 -2.64
N THR A 79 -6.17 -12.80 -1.36
CA THR A 79 -5.36 -11.69 -0.85
C THR A 79 -4.58 -12.11 0.39
N PRO A 80 -3.53 -11.36 0.77
CA PRO A 80 -2.81 -11.59 2.04
C PRO A 80 -3.62 -11.31 3.30
N ALA A 81 -4.87 -10.85 3.20
CA ALA A 81 -5.66 -10.38 4.35
C ALA A 81 -5.77 -11.41 5.48
N ALA A 82 -6.06 -12.67 5.15
CA ALA A 82 -6.20 -13.74 6.15
C ALA A 82 -4.92 -14.01 6.93
N VAL A 83 -3.76 -13.91 6.28
CA VAL A 83 -2.46 -14.07 6.93
C VAL A 83 -2.13 -12.84 7.76
N THR A 84 -2.44 -11.66 7.23
CA THR A 84 -2.19 -10.38 7.91
C THR A 84 -2.92 -10.27 9.24
N VAL A 85 -4.19 -10.64 9.34
CA VAL A 85 -4.94 -10.60 10.62
C VAL A 85 -4.39 -11.55 11.67
N LYS A 86 -3.79 -12.66 11.25
CA LYS A 86 -3.21 -13.66 12.17
C LYS A 86 -1.79 -13.33 12.59
N ARG A 87 -1.15 -12.38 11.94
CA ARG A 87 0.23 -11.97 12.21
C ARG A 87 0.36 -11.42 13.63
N ARG A 88 1.48 -11.76 14.30
CA ARG A 88 1.88 -11.10 15.55
C ARG A 88 2.08 -9.61 15.28
N ASP A 89 1.57 -8.77 16.16
CA ASP A 89 1.62 -7.31 16.07
C ASP A 89 2.03 -6.63 17.38
N HIS A 90 2.46 -7.40 18.36
CA HIS A 90 2.91 -6.89 19.66
C HIS A 90 4.15 -7.61 20.15
N TRP A 91 5.09 -6.88 20.73
CA TRP A 91 6.33 -7.34 21.33
C TRP A 91 6.63 -6.54 22.59
N GLU A 92 7.38 -7.14 23.52
CA GLU A 92 7.74 -6.51 24.79
C GLU A 92 8.77 -5.38 24.61
N SER A 93 9.60 -5.46 23.57
CA SER A 93 10.58 -4.43 23.23
C SER A 93 10.83 -4.34 21.73
N ILE A 94 11.53 -3.27 21.32
CA ILE A 94 11.99 -3.07 19.94
C ILE A 94 12.94 -4.18 19.52
N GLU A 95 13.84 -4.61 20.42
CA GLU A 95 14.80 -5.68 20.18
C GLU A 95 14.10 -7.01 19.91
N GLN A 96 13.09 -7.35 20.72
CA GLN A 96 12.27 -8.55 20.52
C GLN A 96 11.52 -8.48 19.18
N ALA A 97 10.98 -7.33 18.82
CA ALA A 97 10.32 -7.12 17.53
C ALA A 97 11.31 -7.31 16.37
N SER A 98 12.48 -6.71 16.45
CA SER A 98 13.54 -6.82 15.44
C SER A 98 13.96 -8.28 15.23
N GLN A 99 14.26 -9.01 16.30
CA GLN A 99 14.64 -10.43 16.23
C GLN A 99 13.52 -11.30 15.62
N ALA A 100 12.26 -11.01 15.96
CA ALA A 100 11.11 -11.76 15.45
C ALA A 100 10.79 -11.43 13.98
N LEU A 101 11.03 -10.20 13.53
CA LEU A 101 10.72 -9.75 12.18
C LEU A 101 11.82 -10.07 11.17
N ARG A 102 13.10 -9.98 11.55
CA ARG A 102 14.24 -10.17 10.64
C ARG A 102 14.17 -11.45 9.80
N PRO A 103 13.84 -12.64 10.36
CA PRO A 103 13.78 -13.87 9.58
C PRO A 103 12.57 -13.99 8.65
N ASN A 104 11.60 -13.07 8.74
CA ASN A 104 10.43 -13.13 7.88
C ASN A 104 10.79 -12.92 6.41
N ARG A 105 10.09 -13.63 5.53
CA ARG A 105 10.30 -13.60 4.08
C ARG A 105 10.38 -12.18 3.48
N ILE A 106 9.66 -11.22 4.07
CA ILE A 106 9.65 -9.83 3.60
C ILE A 106 10.98 -9.13 3.95
N PHE A 107 11.54 -9.40 5.13
CA PHE A 107 12.67 -8.64 5.68
C PHE A 107 14.02 -9.36 5.59
N LYS A 108 14.02 -10.67 5.33
CA LYS A 108 15.27 -11.47 5.33
C LYS A 108 16.34 -10.98 4.34
N ASP A 109 15.87 -10.41 3.23
CA ASP A 109 16.72 -9.94 2.14
C ASP A 109 16.88 -8.40 2.15
N PHE A 110 16.33 -7.70 3.17
CA PHE A 110 16.55 -6.26 3.33
C PHE A 110 18.00 -5.98 3.70
N ASP A 111 18.55 -4.91 3.10
CA ASP A 111 19.76 -4.28 3.60
C ASP A 111 19.61 -3.93 5.08
N GLU A 112 20.73 -3.97 5.83
CA GLU A 112 20.69 -3.73 7.27
C GLU A 112 20.15 -2.35 7.65
N GLN A 113 20.51 -1.32 6.87
CA GLN A 113 20.02 0.05 7.10
C GLN A 113 18.51 0.15 6.80
N CYS A 114 18.07 -0.43 5.68
CA CYS A 114 16.64 -0.46 5.34
C CYS A 114 15.81 -1.19 6.39
N PHE A 115 16.33 -2.27 6.96
CA PHE A 115 15.66 -2.97 8.04
C PHE A 115 15.65 -2.16 9.33
N ALA A 116 16.75 -1.51 9.68
CA ALA A 116 16.83 -0.63 10.85
C ALA A 116 15.84 0.55 10.74
N ASP A 117 15.74 1.17 9.57
CA ASP A 117 14.78 2.26 9.29
C ASP A 117 13.32 1.76 9.41
N PHE A 118 13.04 0.54 8.92
CA PHE A 118 11.73 -0.07 9.13
C PHE A 118 11.41 -0.27 10.61
N ILE A 119 12.36 -0.77 11.41
CA ILE A 119 12.17 -0.95 12.84
C ILE A 119 11.92 0.38 13.55
N ALA A 120 12.68 1.41 13.19
CA ALA A 120 12.55 2.76 13.78
C ALA A 120 11.19 3.42 13.46
N CYS A 121 10.67 3.26 12.24
CA CYS A 121 9.47 3.96 11.77
C CYS A 121 8.22 3.07 11.75
N GLY A 122 8.38 1.77 11.58
CA GLY A 122 7.29 0.80 11.45
C GLY A 122 6.70 0.33 12.79
N LEU A 123 7.35 0.67 13.90
CA LEU A 123 6.93 0.36 15.26
C LEU A 123 6.62 1.63 16.05
N LYS A 124 5.72 1.50 17.02
CA LYS A 124 5.39 2.54 18.00
C LYS A 124 5.12 1.92 19.36
N SER A 125 5.20 2.72 20.42
CA SER A 125 4.76 2.30 21.76
C SER A 125 3.30 1.86 21.74
N ASP A 126 3.00 0.74 22.40
CA ASP A 126 1.63 0.27 22.57
C ASP A 126 1.00 1.01 23.76
N SER A 127 -0.01 1.82 23.50
CA SER A 127 -0.68 2.60 24.55
C SER A 127 -1.60 1.77 25.47
N THR A 128 -1.88 0.52 25.09
CA THR A 128 -2.79 -0.37 25.81
C THR A 128 -2.08 -1.51 26.54
N ARG A 129 -0.87 -1.84 26.12
CA ARG A 129 -0.03 -2.92 26.66
C ARG A 129 1.39 -2.40 26.77
N ASN A 130 2.16 -2.91 27.72
CA ASN A 130 3.59 -2.60 27.75
C ASN A 130 4.29 -3.14 26.50
N GLY A 131 5.22 -2.36 25.93
CA GLY A 131 6.02 -2.76 24.78
C GLY A 131 5.67 -1.98 23.51
N VAL A 132 5.80 -2.62 22.35
CA VAL A 132 5.68 -1.99 21.04
C VAL A 132 4.71 -2.76 20.12
N THR A 133 4.08 -2.02 19.22
CA THR A 133 3.18 -2.55 18.20
C THR A 133 3.49 -1.94 16.84
N LEU A 134 2.89 -2.48 15.77
CA LEU A 134 3.01 -1.91 14.44
C LEU A 134 2.37 -0.52 14.37
N THR A 135 3.02 0.42 13.71
CA THR A 135 2.50 1.78 13.45
C THR A 135 1.18 1.70 12.65
N ILE A 136 1.12 0.84 11.64
CA ILE A 136 -0.11 0.53 10.91
C ILE A 136 -0.73 -0.73 11.51
N PRO A 137 -1.93 -0.65 12.12
CA PRO A 137 -2.59 -1.82 12.68
C PRO A 137 -2.84 -2.90 11.63
N LYS A 138 -2.61 -4.16 11.98
CA LYS A 138 -2.80 -5.29 11.04
C LYS A 138 -4.22 -5.37 10.46
N HIS A 139 -5.23 -4.94 11.20
CA HIS A 139 -6.61 -4.91 10.70
C HIS A 139 -6.79 -3.86 9.60
N THR A 140 -6.16 -2.69 9.73
CA THR A 140 -6.14 -1.66 8.69
C THR A 140 -5.47 -2.17 7.42
N GLU A 141 -4.32 -2.82 7.55
CA GLU A 141 -3.62 -3.44 6.42
C GLU A 141 -4.46 -4.53 5.75
N ALA A 142 -5.11 -5.38 6.53
CA ALA A 142 -6.01 -6.41 5.99
C ALA A 142 -7.20 -5.81 5.21
N GLU A 143 -7.79 -4.71 5.70
CA GLU A 143 -8.86 -4.00 4.98
C GLU A 143 -8.36 -3.39 3.65
N ILE A 144 -7.13 -2.89 3.61
CA ILE A 144 -6.50 -2.42 2.38
C ILE A 144 -6.46 -3.58 1.36
N PHE A 145 -6.01 -4.76 1.75
CA PHE A 145 -5.98 -5.94 0.87
C PHE A 145 -7.37 -6.38 0.41
N ARG A 146 -8.37 -6.35 1.30
CA ARG A 146 -9.77 -6.74 0.96
C ARG A 146 -10.43 -5.78 0.01
N THR A 147 -10.03 -4.52 0.02
CA THR A 147 -10.70 -3.42 -0.67
C THR A 147 -9.93 -2.84 -1.86
N VAL A 148 -8.90 -3.53 -2.35
CA VAL A 148 -8.13 -3.10 -3.55
C VAL A 148 -9.09 -2.66 -4.65
N PRO A 149 -8.89 -1.46 -5.27
CA PRO A 149 -9.87 -0.85 -6.15
C PRO A 149 -9.87 -1.48 -7.56
N ALA A 150 -10.25 -2.74 -7.66
CA ALA A 150 -10.33 -3.45 -8.94
C ALA A 150 -11.31 -2.78 -9.93
N TRP A 151 -12.34 -2.12 -9.42
CA TRP A 151 -13.33 -1.36 -10.18
C TRP A 151 -12.74 -0.12 -10.87
N TRP A 152 -11.69 0.46 -10.31
CA TRP A 152 -11.14 1.74 -10.76
C TRP A 152 -10.62 1.68 -12.21
N TRP A 153 -10.03 0.56 -12.61
CA TRP A 153 -9.47 0.35 -13.95
C TRP A 153 -10.55 0.13 -15.02
N ARG A 154 -11.76 -0.18 -14.63
CA ARG A 154 -12.88 -0.46 -15.55
C ARG A 154 -13.55 0.80 -16.09
N THR A 155 -13.41 1.91 -15.40
CA THR A 155 -14.00 3.18 -15.84
C THR A 155 -12.99 3.89 -16.73
N PRO A 156 -13.31 4.13 -18.01
CA PRO A 156 -12.46 4.92 -18.88
C PRO A 156 -12.19 6.30 -18.26
N ARG A 157 -10.93 6.71 -18.22
CA ARG A 157 -10.50 8.01 -17.75
C ARG A 157 -9.51 8.58 -18.73
N LYS A 158 -9.58 9.90 -18.94
CA LYS A 158 -8.53 10.60 -19.68
C LYS A 158 -7.24 10.48 -18.85
N ALA A 159 -6.17 10.01 -19.47
CA ALA A 159 -4.86 10.00 -18.83
C ALA A 159 -4.47 11.44 -18.46
N PRO A 160 -3.85 11.66 -17.31
CA PRO A 160 -3.32 12.97 -16.96
C PRO A 160 -2.18 13.32 -17.91
N ASP A 161 -2.07 14.62 -18.23
CA ASP A 161 -1.02 15.15 -19.12
C ASP A 161 0.26 15.42 -18.34
N ILE A 162 0.78 14.37 -17.71
CA ILE A 162 2.03 14.38 -16.95
C ILE A 162 2.79 13.07 -17.19
N PRO A 163 4.13 13.04 -17.13
CA PRO A 163 4.88 11.81 -17.22
C PRO A 163 4.50 10.82 -16.10
N ILE A 164 4.19 9.58 -16.47
CA ILE A 164 3.96 8.49 -15.54
C ILE A 164 4.97 7.37 -15.84
N HIS A 165 5.84 7.10 -14.90
CA HIS A 165 6.85 6.05 -14.98
C HIS A 165 6.39 4.83 -14.16
N VAL A 166 6.43 3.66 -14.79
CA VAL A 166 6.08 2.39 -14.12
C VAL A 166 7.33 1.56 -13.99
N LEU A 167 7.72 1.25 -12.78
CA LEU A 167 8.84 0.36 -12.46
C LEU A 167 8.29 -0.94 -11.88
N THR A 168 8.79 -2.06 -12.36
CA THR A 168 8.42 -3.39 -11.86
C THR A 168 9.67 -4.19 -11.54
N ALA A 169 9.64 -4.94 -10.44
CA ALA A 169 10.71 -5.87 -10.16
C ALA A 169 10.68 -7.03 -11.17
N LYS A 170 11.86 -7.50 -11.61
CA LYS A 170 12.00 -8.62 -12.55
C LYS A 170 11.24 -9.88 -12.09
N ASP A 171 11.22 -10.13 -10.80
CA ASP A 171 10.59 -11.29 -10.19
C ASP A 171 9.28 -10.94 -9.44
N SER A 172 8.65 -9.80 -9.78
CA SER A 172 7.38 -9.40 -9.18
C SER A 172 6.30 -10.46 -9.41
N HIS A 173 5.60 -10.82 -8.35
CA HIS A 173 4.46 -11.74 -8.42
C HIS A 173 3.27 -11.17 -9.21
N PHE A 174 3.21 -9.85 -9.38
CA PHE A 174 2.11 -9.19 -10.09
C PHE A 174 2.27 -9.26 -11.62
N TYR A 175 3.49 -9.46 -12.11
CA TYR A 175 3.85 -9.38 -13.55
C TYR A 175 4.47 -10.66 -14.10
N LYS A 176 4.46 -11.75 -13.38
CA LYS A 176 4.81 -13.06 -13.94
C LYS A 176 3.72 -13.44 -14.93
N GLN A 177 4.07 -13.35 -16.22
CA GLN A 177 3.29 -13.89 -17.33
C GLN A 177 3.41 -15.40 -17.38
#